data_a2e4a3d4d6798adc7b58aaefe42430bc
#
_entry.id   a2e4a3d4d6798adc7b58aaefe42430bc
#
_cell.length_a   1.000
_cell.length_b   1.000
_cell.length_c   1.000
_cell.angle_alpha   90.00
_cell.angle_beta   90.00
_cell.angle_gamma   90.00
#
_symmetry.space_group_name_H-M   'P 1'
#
loop_
_entity.id
_entity.type
_entity.pdbx_description
1 polymer ?
#
loop_
_entity_poly.entity_id
_entity_poly.type
_entity_poly.pdbx_seq_one_letter_code
_entity_poly.pdbx_strand_id
1 'polypeptide(L)'
;MLMAMACLCIRLVKMWWIKFVGSVFIFAGCVSVYVEKVRLFTQRIRMLREMERSLNIFQDMTQTYRLPLEMIFQKISQQVDEPVAVFFRELSQAFAEQNEKKSEDIWRKTLQGMEEAFDKDDQVLFLQMETVIGGQNINLQKQIVNNCCEQIRQRINELEAKRPELEKVYRVLTFTVSGFLILLFI
;
A
#
# COMPACT_ATOMS: atom_id res chain seq x y z
N MET A 1 -47.63 32.60 -31.61
CA MET A 1 -47.41 32.58 -30.13
C MET A 1 -47.11 31.19 -29.59
N LEU A 2 -47.80 30.13 -30.03
CA LEU A 2 -47.54 28.71 -29.59
C LEU A 2 -46.15 28.16 -29.98
N MET A 3 -45.61 28.49 -31.16
CA MET A 3 -44.28 27.99 -31.60
C MET A 3 -43.11 28.56 -30.78
N ALA A 4 -43.22 29.80 -30.29
CA ALA A 4 -42.19 30.41 -29.44
C ALA A 4 -42.14 29.78 -28.04
N MET A 5 -43.28 29.42 -27.47
CA MET A 5 -43.36 28.71 -26.20
C MET A 5 -42.80 27.29 -26.28
N ALA A 6 -43.05 26.56 -27.39
CA ALA A 6 -42.50 25.22 -27.59
C ALA A 6 -40.97 25.27 -27.72
N CYS A 7 -40.39 26.23 -28.42
CA CYS A 7 -38.95 26.38 -28.56
C CYS A 7 -38.25 26.76 -27.24
N LEU A 8 -38.91 27.57 -26.40
CA LEU A 8 -38.43 27.92 -25.06
C LEU A 8 -38.41 26.70 -24.11
N CYS A 9 -39.48 25.90 -24.18
CA CYS A 9 -39.61 24.68 -23.38
C CYS A 9 -38.53 23.62 -23.72
N ILE A 10 -38.23 23.45 -25.01
CA ILE A 10 -37.19 22.55 -25.48
C ILE A 10 -35.79 23.03 -25.06
N ARG A 11 -35.51 24.34 -25.08
CA ARG A 11 -34.24 24.90 -24.57
C ARG A 11 -34.07 24.71 -23.06
N LEU A 12 -35.13 24.92 -22.29
CA LEU A 12 -35.11 24.71 -20.82
C LEU A 12 -34.86 23.24 -20.46
N VAL A 13 -35.52 22.32 -21.15
CA VAL A 13 -35.33 20.86 -20.94
C VAL A 13 -33.90 20.44 -21.31
N LYS A 14 -33.36 20.92 -22.46
CA LYS A 14 -31.96 20.64 -22.83
C LYS A 14 -30.96 21.19 -21.82
N MET A 15 -31.18 22.39 -21.31
CA MET A 15 -30.30 23.01 -20.32
C MET A 15 -30.33 22.25 -18.98
N TRP A 16 -31.49 21.73 -18.61
CA TRP A 16 -31.65 20.89 -17.40
C TRP A 16 -30.94 19.54 -17.52
N TRP A 17 -31.02 18.89 -18.68
CA TRP A 17 -30.33 17.66 -18.99
C TRP A 17 -28.80 17.81 -18.93
N ILE A 18 -28.26 18.89 -19.47
CA ILE A 18 -26.79 19.14 -19.44
C ILE A 18 -26.31 19.34 -17.99
N LYS A 19 -27.09 20.08 -17.19
CA LYS A 19 -26.79 20.26 -15.75
C LYS A 19 -26.82 18.92 -14.98
N PHE A 20 -27.83 18.11 -15.25
CA PHE A 20 -27.95 16.79 -14.61
C PHE A 20 -26.80 15.85 -14.98
N VAL A 21 -26.44 15.77 -16.25
CA VAL A 21 -25.29 14.95 -16.71
C VAL A 21 -24.00 15.46 -16.10
N GLY A 22 -23.76 16.78 -16.06
CA GLY A 22 -22.58 17.38 -15.43
C GLY A 22 -22.47 17.03 -13.92
N SER A 23 -23.58 17.10 -13.20
CA SER A 23 -23.66 16.74 -11.78
C SER A 23 -23.29 15.27 -11.54
N VAL A 24 -23.79 14.35 -12.38
CA VAL A 24 -23.46 12.91 -12.28
C VAL A 24 -21.96 12.66 -12.53
N PHE A 25 -21.35 13.35 -13.52
CA PHE A 25 -19.92 13.22 -13.79
C PHE A 25 -19.05 13.71 -12.63
N ILE A 26 -19.41 14.82 -12.01
CA ILE A 26 -18.69 15.35 -10.84
C ILE A 26 -18.79 14.39 -9.66
N PHE A 27 -19.99 13.87 -9.39
CA PHE A 27 -20.20 12.90 -8.32
C PHE A 27 -19.38 11.63 -8.55
N ALA A 28 -19.41 11.08 -9.77
CA ALA A 28 -18.62 9.91 -10.14
C ALA A 28 -17.10 10.15 -9.98
N GLY A 29 -16.61 11.34 -10.36
CA GLY A 29 -15.21 11.75 -10.16
C GLY A 29 -14.81 11.77 -8.68
N CYS A 30 -15.62 12.39 -7.82
CA CYS A 30 -15.37 12.44 -6.38
C CYS A 30 -15.36 11.04 -5.74
N VAL A 31 -16.29 10.18 -6.14
CA VAL A 31 -16.34 8.78 -5.66
C VAL A 31 -15.11 7.99 -6.11
N SER A 32 -14.65 8.19 -7.35
CA SER A 32 -13.45 7.50 -7.86
C SER A 32 -12.20 7.85 -7.05
N VAL A 33 -12.00 9.13 -6.73
CA VAL A 33 -10.87 9.58 -5.89
C VAL A 33 -10.95 8.97 -4.49
N TYR A 34 -12.16 8.92 -3.90
CA TYR A 34 -12.38 8.28 -2.60
C TYR A 34 -11.99 6.81 -2.61
N VAL A 35 -12.51 6.04 -3.57
CA VAL A 35 -12.24 4.60 -3.70
C VAL A 35 -10.75 4.34 -3.86
N GLU A 36 -10.06 5.15 -4.69
CA GLU A 36 -8.62 5.01 -4.90
C GLU A 36 -7.81 5.25 -3.62
N LYS A 37 -8.15 6.27 -2.83
CA LYS A 37 -7.47 6.53 -1.55
C LYS A 37 -7.67 5.40 -0.53
N VAL A 38 -8.89 4.88 -0.41
CA VAL A 38 -9.18 3.75 0.47
C VAL A 38 -8.46 2.48 0.01
N ARG A 39 -8.38 2.26 -1.30
CA ARG A 39 -7.66 1.13 -1.90
C ARG A 39 -6.16 1.18 -1.57
N LEU A 40 -5.49 2.31 -1.82
CA LEU A 40 -4.07 2.50 -1.52
C LEU A 40 -3.77 2.27 -0.03
N PHE A 41 -4.64 2.79 0.84
CA PHE A 41 -4.52 2.62 2.27
C PHE A 41 -4.63 1.14 2.70
N THR A 42 -5.60 0.42 2.13
CA THR A 42 -5.80 -1.00 2.40
C THR A 42 -4.65 -1.84 1.85
N GLN A 43 -4.12 -1.50 0.68
CA GLN A 43 -2.95 -2.15 0.09
C GLN A 43 -1.71 -2.00 0.97
N ARG A 44 -1.47 -0.80 1.55
CA ARG A 44 -0.38 -0.57 2.47
C ARG A 44 -0.46 -1.47 3.71
N ILE A 45 -1.62 -1.57 4.35
CA ILE A 45 -1.82 -2.46 5.50
C ILE A 45 -1.58 -3.93 5.12
N ARG A 46 -2.09 -4.36 3.95
CA ARG A 46 -1.88 -5.72 3.47
C ARG A 46 -0.38 -6.01 3.27
N MET A 47 0.33 -5.10 2.63
CA MET A 47 1.77 -5.20 2.42
C MET A 47 2.55 -5.33 3.74
N LEU A 48 2.23 -4.52 4.75
CA LEU A 48 2.85 -4.60 6.07
C LEU A 48 2.59 -5.96 6.74
N ARG A 49 1.40 -6.52 6.62
CA ARG A 49 1.07 -7.86 7.12
C ARG A 49 1.87 -8.95 6.40
N GLU A 50 2.00 -8.86 5.08
CA GLU A 50 2.82 -9.82 4.32
C GLU A 50 4.30 -9.70 4.69
N MET A 51 4.78 -8.50 4.99
CA MET A 51 6.15 -8.30 5.47
C MET A 51 6.34 -8.89 6.87
N GLU A 52 5.44 -8.66 7.81
CA GLU A 52 5.46 -9.33 9.12
C GLU A 52 5.48 -10.86 8.98
N ARG A 53 4.62 -11.39 8.12
CA ARG A 53 4.57 -12.83 7.84
C ARG A 53 5.89 -13.34 7.29
N SER A 54 6.51 -12.62 6.36
CA SER A 54 7.79 -12.98 5.77
C SER A 54 8.91 -13.04 6.80
N LEU A 55 8.94 -12.10 7.75
CA LEU A 55 9.93 -12.07 8.84
C LEU A 55 9.74 -13.24 9.81
N ASN A 56 8.51 -13.64 10.11
CA ASN A 56 8.23 -14.83 10.93
C ASN A 56 8.71 -16.10 10.21
N ILE A 57 8.44 -16.25 8.90
CA ILE A 57 8.93 -17.37 8.11
C ILE A 57 10.46 -17.39 8.07
N PHE A 58 11.10 -16.22 7.89
CA PHE A 58 12.55 -16.08 7.94
C PHE A 58 13.13 -16.57 9.27
N GLN A 59 12.52 -16.17 10.38
CA GLN A 59 12.95 -16.58 11.71
C GLN A 59 12.83 -18.09 11.92
N ASP A 60 11.72 -18.68 11.52
CA ASP A 60 11.49 -20.12 11.63
C ASP A 60 12.49 -20.92 10.79
N MET A 61 12.76 -20.48 9.57
CA MET A 61 13.70 -21.17 8.68
C MET A 61 15.15 -21.06 9.13
N THR A 62 15.56 -19.91 9.64
CA THR A 62 16.95 -19.71 10.14
C THR A 62 17.22 -20.52 11.40
N GLN A 63 16.23 -20.69 12.28
CA GLN A 63 16.37 -21.46 13.51
C GLN A 63 16.32 -22.97 13.27
N THR A 64 15.47 -23.43 12.38
CA THR A 64 15.18 -24.87 12.21
C THR A 64 16.10 -25.51 11.18
N TYR A 65 16.36 -24.87 10.05
CA TYR A 65 16.93 -25.55 8.89
C TYR A 65 18.36 -25.15 8.54
N ARG A 66 18.89 -24.05 9.07
CA ARG A 66 20.23 -23.50 8.73
C ARG A 66 20.51 -23.47 7.22
N LEU A 67 19.49 -23.12 6.43
CA LEU A 67 19.58 -23.03 4.98
C LEU A 67 20.38 -21.80 4.56
N PRO A 68 21.02 -21.81 3.38
CA PRO A 68 21.58 -20.61 2.76
C PRO A 68 20.50 -19.53 2.58
N LEU A 69 20.87 -18.25 2.74
CA LEU A 69 19.94 -17.12 2.68
C LEU A 69 19.17 -17.06 1.36
N GLU A 70 19.83 -17.35 0.24
CA GLU A 70 19.21 -17.42 -1.09
C GLU A 70 18.01 -18.38 -1.13
N MET A 71 18.15 -19.55 -0.52
CA MET A 71 17.09 -20.56 -0.44
C MET A 71 15.96 -20.14 0.50
N ILE A 72 16.31 -19.47 1.61
CA ILE A 72 15.31 -18.93 2.55
C ILE A 72 14.47 -17.87 1.84
N PHE A 73 15.09 -16.91 1.17
CA PHE A 73 14.39 -15.85 0.44
C PHE A 73 13.54 -16.40 -0.71
N GLN A 74 14.03 -17.39 -1.44
CA GLN A 74 13.26 -18.07 -2.47
C GLN A 74 11.99 -18.72 -1.88
N LYS A 75 12.10 -19.40 -0.74
CA LYS A 75 10.93 -20.02 -0.09
C LYS A 75 9.95 -18.99 0.45
N ILE A 76 10.43 -17.87 0.99
CA ILE A 76 9.57 -16.76 1.45
C ILE A 76 8.80 -16.20 0.27
N SER A 77 9.47 -15.92 -0.86
CA SER A 77 8.81 -15.36 -2.05
C SER A 77 7.67 -16.21 -2.61
N GLN A 78 7.66 -17.52 -2.32
CA GLN A 78 6.59 -18.44 -2.72
C GLN A 78 5.42 -18.48 -1.74
N GLN A 79 5.55 -17.91 -0.55
CA GLN A 79 4.56 -18.00 0.53
C GLN A 79 3.89 -16.68 0.88
N VAL A 80 4.35 -15.58 0.32
CA VAL A 80 3.82 -14.24 0.55
C VAL A 80 3.27 -13.64 -0.74
N ASP A 81 2.39 -12.64 -0.61
CA ASP A 81 1.77 -11.96 -1.73
C ASP A 81 2.65 -10.82 -2.29
N GLU A 82 2.39 -10.42 -3.55
CA GLU A 82 3.02 -9.23 -4.14
C GLU A 82 2.55 -7.93 -3.44
N PRO A 83 3.40 -6.92 -3.28
CA PRO A 83 4.77 -6.76 -3.84
C PRO A 83 5.89 -7.41 -3.01
N VAL A 84 5.63 -7.91 -1.81
CA VAL A 84 6.63 -8.50 -0.90
C VAL A 84 7.28 -9.75 -1.52
N ALA A 85 6.51 -10.56 -2.25
CA ALA A 85 7.04 -11.72 -2.98
C ALA A 85 8.11 -11.33 -4.01
N VAL A 86 7.91 -10.22 -4.73
CA VAL A 86 8.89 -9.68 -5.70
C VAL A 86 10.17 -9.29 -4.97
N PHE A 87 10.08 -8.57 -3.86
CA PHE A 87 11.22 -8.15 -3.06
C PHE A 87 12.09 -9.35 -2.63
N PHE A 88 11.49 -10.41 -2.07
CA PHE A 88 12.24 -11.59 -1.64
C PHE A 88 12.77 -12.42 -2.82
N ARG A 89 12.12 -12.37 -3.97
CA ARG A 89 12.62 -13.02 -5.20
C ARG A 89 13.89 -12.31 -5.71
N GLU A 90 13.88 -10.98 -5.75
CA GLU A 90 15.05 -10.18 -6.12
C GLU A 90 16.20 -10.38 -5.13
N LEU A 91 15.90 -10.42 -3.83
CA LEU A 91 16.90 -10.77 -2.81
C LEU A 91 17.52 -12.15 -3.06
N SER A 92 16.68 -13.17 -3.31
CA SER A 92 17.17 -14.51 -3.60
C SER A 92 18.13 -14.54 -4.78
N GLN A 93 17.77 -13.84 -5.87
CA GLN A 93 18.62 -13.74 -7.07
C GLN A 93 19.92 -12.99 -6.79
N ALA A 94 19.83 -11.85 -6.09
CA ALA A 94 21.00 -11.05 -5.75
C ALA A 94 21.97 -11.80 -4.83
N PHE A 95 21.48 -12.66 -3.93
CA PHE A 95 22.31 -13.51 -3.09
C PHE A 95 22.90 -14.70 -3.84
N ALA A 96 22.23 -15.25 -4.85
CA ALA A 96 22.73 -16.33 -5.70
C ALA A 96 23.84 -15.87 -6.64
N GLU A 97 23.77 -14.63 -7.16
CA GLU A 97 24.75 -14.06 -8.09
C GLU A 97 26.05 -13.59 -7.42
N GLN A 98 26.13 -13.65 -6.07
CA GLN A 98 27.12 -12.90 -5.34
C GLN A 98 28.40 -13.70 -5.01
N ASN A 99 29.54 -13.11 -5.41
CA ASN A 99 30.87 -13.57 -5.00
C ASN A 99 31.60 -12.64 -3.98
N GLU A 100 31.25 -11.37 -3.81
CA GLU A 100 32.09 -10.44 -3.02
C GLU A 100 31.35 -9.29 -2.27
N LYS A 101 30.02 -9.13 -2.39
CA LYS A 101 29.30 -8.03 -1.73
C LYS A 101 28.84 -8.41 -0.33
N LYS A 102 28.80 -7.45 0.58
CA LYS A 102 28.24 -7.66 1.92
C LYS A 102 26.73 -7.88 1.84
N SER A 103 26.22 -8.81 2.61
CA SER A 103 24.79 -9.13 2.68
C SER A 103 23.91 -7.89 2.99
N GLU A 104 24.46 -6.98 3.80
CA GLU A 104 23.85 -5.70 4.16
C GLU A 104 23.61 -4.80 2.95
N ASP A 105 24.62 -4.68 2.06
CA ASP A 105 24.52 -3.83 0.87
C ASP A 105 23.50 -4.34 -0.13
N ILE A 106 23.33 -5.67 -0.21
CA ILE A 106 22.31 -6.27 -1.08
C ILE A 106 20.92 -5.95 -0.57
N TRP A 107 20.68 -6.16 0.73
CA TRP A 107 19.39 -5.84 1.35
C TRP A 107 19.00 -4.38 1.10
N ARG A 108 19.92 -3.46 1.39
CA ARG A 108 19.71 -2.03 1.21
C ARG A 108 19.40 -1.67 -0.25
N LYS A 109 20.18 -2.20 -1.18
CA LYS A 109 20.00 -1.92 -2.61
C LYS A 109 18.68 -2.45 -3.13
N THR A 110 18.28 -3.66 -2.76
CA THR A 110 17.01 -4.26 -3.17
C THR A 110 15.83 -3.47 -2.59
N LEU A 111 15.93 -3.05 -1.32
CA LEU A 111 14.90 -2.22 -0.68
C LEU A 111 14.76 -0.85 -1.36
N GLN A 112 15.86 -0.21 -1.76
CA GLN A 112 15.85 1.03 -2.52
C GLN A 112 15.19 0.87 -3.90
N GLY A 113 15.37 -0.27 -4.56
CA GLY A 113 14.70 -0.59 -5.82
C GLY A 113 13.18 -0.69 -5.71
N MET A 114 12.64 -0.81 -4.50
CA MET A 114 11.21 -0.96 -4.22
C MET A 114 10.56 0.34 -3.67
N GLU A 115 11.16 1.52 -3.90
CA GLU A 115 10.66 2.80 -3.37
C GLU A 115 9.22 3.13 -3.76
N GLU A 116 8.77 2.68 -4.92
CA GLU A 116 7.39 2.88 -5.37
C GLU A 116 6.38 1.99 -4.62
N ALA A 117 6.83 0.82 -4.14
CA ALA A 117 5.97 -0.15 -3.46
C ALA A 117 5.88 0.09 -1.96
N PHE A 118 6.96 0.59 -1.33
CA PHE A 118 7.04 0.80 0.11
C PHE A 118 7.04 2.29 0.45
N ASP A 119 6.20 2.69 1.40
CA ASP A 119 6.24 4.04 1.97
C ASP A 119 7.59 4.29 2.67
N LYS A 120 8.09 5.53 2.62
CA LYS A 120 9.39 5.90 3.20
C LYS A 120 9.51 5.58 4.69
N ASP A 121 8.44 5.81 5.45
CA ASP A 121 8.41 5.50 6.88
C ASP A 121 8.52 3.99 7.13
N ASP A 122 7.90 3.18 6.25
CA ASP A 122 7.91 1.73 6.36
C ASP A 122 9.27 1.16 5.93
N GLN A 123 9.94 1.78 4.93
CA GLN A 123 11.31 1.39 4.53
C GLN A 123 12.30 1.49 5.68
N VAL A 124 12.19 2.51 6.54
CA VAL A 124 13.07 2.66 7.72
C VAL A 124 12.95 1.47 8.67
N LEU A 125 11.75 0.90 8.83
CA LEU A 125 11.55 -0.30 9.64
C LEU A 125 12.26 -1.52 9.03
N PHE A 126 12.22 -1.65 7.71
CA PHE A 126 12.83 -2.78 7.00
C PHE A 126 14.35 -2.66 6.89
N LEU A 127 14.92 -1.44 6.92
CA LEU A 127 16.36 -1.23 6.96
C LEU A 127 17.01 -1.83 8.22
N GLN A 128 16.29 -1.93 9.33
CA GLN A 128 16.79 -2.58 10.54
C GLN A 128 17.19 -4.05 10.31
N MET A 129 16.57 -4.72 9.32
CA MET A 129 16.88 -6.10 8.97
C MET A 129 18.25 -6.27 8.29
N GLU A 130 18.85 -5.20 7.79
CA GLU A 130 20.20 -5.20 7.22
C GLU A 130 21.23 -5.82 8.18
N THR A 131 21.18 -5.43 9.46
CA THR A 131 22.08 -5.93 10.49
C THR A 131 21.83 -7.39 10.87
N VAL A 132 20.62 -7.88 10.65
CA VAL A 132 20.21 -9.27 10.91
C VAL A 132 20.83 -10.22 9.91
N ILE A 133 20.84 -9.82 8.64
CA ILE A 133 21.25 -10.68 7.52
C ILE A 133 22.76 -10.88 7.47
N GLY A 134 23.54 -9.87 7.94
CA GLY A 134 25.01 -9.96 8.07
C GLY A 134 25.51 -10.55 9.39
N GLY A 135 24.64 -10.73 10.38
CA GLY A 135 25.02 -11.09 11.74
C GLY A 135 25.21 -12.59 11.96
N GLN A 136 26.28 -12.96 12.71
CA GLN A 136 26.55 -14.37 13.09
C GLN A 136 25.87 -14.79 14.39
N ASN A 137 25.27 -13.86 15.15
CA ASN A 137 24.68 -14.14 16.46
C ASN A 137 23.18 -14.41 16.33
N ILE A 138 22.78 -15.68 16.41
CA ILE A 138 21.38 -16.13 16.27
C ILE A 138 20.46 -15.50 17.32
N ASN A 139 20.92 -15.28 18.55
CA ASN A 139 20.08 -14.70 19.60
C ASN A 139 19.82 -13.22 19.34
N LEU A 140 20.82 -12.47 18.89
CA LEU A 140 20.67 -11.08 18.51
C LEU A 140 19.76 -10.95 17.26
N GLN A 141 19.95 -11.84 16.29
CA GLN A 141 19.11 -11.92 15.10
C GLN A 141 17.63 -12.09 15.46
N LYS A 142 17.32 -13.06 16.33
CA LYS A 142 15.97 -13.30 16.84
C LYS A 142 15.38 -12.07 17.52
N GLN A 143 16.15 -11.40 18.36
CA GLN A 143 15.69 -10.21 19.07
C GLN A 143 15.37 -9.07 18.13
N ILE A 144 16.19 -8.81 17.11
CA ILE A 144 15.98 -7.75 16.14
C ILE A 144 14.74 -8.07 15.28
N VAL A 145 14.58 -9.32 14.80
CA VAL A 145 13.40 -9.73 14.02
C VAL A 145 12.13 -9.55 14.84
N ASN A 146 12.10 -10.01 16.10
CA ASN A 146 10.94 -9.82 16.96
C ASN A 146 10.61 -8.36 17.19
N ASN A 147 11.61 -7.50 17.41
CA ASN A 147 11.40 -6.09 17.58
C ASN A 147 10.85 -5.44 16.29
N CYS A 148 11.37 -5.83 15.14
CA CYS A 148 10.86 -5.36 13.84
C CYS A 148 9.40 -5.78 13.62
N CYS A 149 9.06 -7.05 13.90
CA CYS A 149 7.67 -7.52 13.82
C CYS A 149 6.73 -6.74 14.75
N GLU A 150 7.17 -6.43 15.97
CA GLU A 150 6.37 -5.65 16.92
C GLU A 150 6.13 -4.22 16.42
N GLN A 151 7.17 -3.57 15.88
CA GLN A 151 7.04 -2.23 15.28
C GLN A 151 6.09 -2.25 14.07
N ILE A 152 6.16 -3.27 13.22
CA ILE A 152 5.22 -3.45 12.10
C ILE A 152 3.79 -3.61 12.61
N ARG A 153 3.55 -4.42 13.65
CA ARG A 153 2.22 -4.58 14.28
C ARG A 153 1.69 -3.26 14.83
N GLN A 154 2.52 -2.52 15.54
CA GLN A 154 2.14 -1.21 16.03
C GLN A 154 1.75 -0.27 14.89
N ARG A 155 2.51 -0.27 13.81
CA ARG A 155 2.22 0.51 12.60
C ARG A 155 0.91 0.10 11.94
N ILE A 156 0.64 -1.20 11.82
CA ILE A 156 -0.64 -1.72 11.31
C ILE A 156 -1.80 -1.24 12.19
N ASN A 157 -1.68 -1.36 13.51
CA ASN A 157 -2.72 -0.93 14.46
C ASN A 157 -2.99 0.58 14.37
N GLU A 158 -1.95 1.40 14.25
CA GLU A 158 -2.09 2.85 14.04
C GLU A 158 -2.84 3.19 12.74
N LEU A 159 -2.48 2.50 11.66
CA LEU A 159 -3.15 2.67 10.38
C LEU A 159 -4.61 2.21 10.46
N GLU A 160 -4.88 1.06 11.05
CA GLU A 160 -6.26 0.55 11.21
C GLU A 160 -7.11 1.46 12.10
N ALA A 161 -6.55 2.04 13.15
CA ALA A 161 -7.24 3.01 14.00
C ALA A 161 -7.61 4.30 13.25
N LYS A 162 -6.77 4.75 12.31
CA LYS A 162 -7.04 5.94 11.47
C LYS A 162 -8.05 5.68 10.35
N ARG A 163 -8.25 4.42 9.95
CA ARG A 163 -9.13 4.05 8.84
C ARG A 163 -10.57 4.59 8.97
N PRO A 164 -11.30 4.40 10.11
CA PRO A 164 -12.67 4.87 10.23
C PRO A 164 -12.79 6.40 10.20
N GLU A 165 -11.78 7.11 10.67
CA GLU A 165 -11.74 8.58 10.60
C GLU A 165 -11.60 9.07 9.17
N LEU A 166 -10.67 8.47 8.42
CA LEU A 166 -10.46 8.78 6.99
C LEU A 166 -11.73 8.48 6.19
N GLU A 167 -12.36 7.32 6.40
CA GLU A 167 -13.59 6.97 5.71
C GLU A 167 -14.73 7.96 6.01
N LYS A 168 -14.87 8.43 7.25
CA LYS A 168 -15.86 9.46 7.64
C LYS A 168 -15.56 10.80 6.96
N VAL A 169 -14.31 11.26 7.03
CA VAL A 169 -13.91 12.55 6.44
C VAL A 169 -14.13 12.56 4.93
N TYR A 170 -13.67 11.54 4.22
CA TYR A 170 -13.87 11.46 2.77
C TYR A 170 -15.33 11.32 2.38
N ARG A 171 -16.13 10.57 3.14
CA ARG A 171 -17.58 10.44 2.91
C ARG A 171 -18.27 11.80 3.06
N VAL A 172 -18.04 12.49 4.16
CA VAL A 172 -18.63 13.82 4.39
C VAL A 172 -18.18 14.80 3.31
N LEU A 173 -16.90 14.84 2.96
CA LEU A 173 -16.35 15.70 1.92
C LEU A 173 -17.03 15.44 0.56
N THR A 174 -17.18 14.17 0.17
CA THR A 174 -17.83 13.78 -1.08
C THR A 174 -19.27 14.28 -1.13
N PHE A 175 -20.05 14.08 -0.06
CA PHE A 175 -21.44 14.55 -0.01
C PHE A 175 -21.53 16.07 0.01
N THR A 176 -20.68 16.75 0.76
CA THR A 176 -20.69 18.23 0.86
C THR A 176 -20.30 18.88 -0.46
N VAL A 177 -19.22 18.42 -1.10
CA VAL A 177 -18.77 18.96 -2.40
C VAL A 177 -19.80 18.67 -3.48
N SER A 178 -20.34 17.46 -3.53
CA SER A 178 -21.37 17.10 -4.51
C SER A 178 -22.65 17.93 -4.30
N GLY A 179 -23.10 18.09 -3.05
CA GLY A 179 -24.28 18.92 -2.72
C GLY A 179 -24.08 20.39 -3.09
N PHE A 180 -22.90 20.95 -2.79
CA PHE A 180 -22.57 22.33 -3.14
C PHE A 180 -22.55 22.55 -4.65
N LEU A 181 -21.94 21.61 -5.39
CA LEU A 181 -21.90 21.70 -6.86
C LEU A 181 -23.28 21.57 -7.49
N ILE A 182 -24.14 20.69 -6.97
CA ILE A 182 -25.54 20.59 -7.43
C ILE A 182 -26.27 21.93 -7.20
N LEU A 183 -26.13 22.54 -6.01
CA LEU A 183 -26.73 23.85 -5.71
C LEU A 183 -26.23 24.96 -6.63
N LEU A 184 -24.96 24.95 -7.02
CA LEU A 184 -24.35 25.93 -7.89
C LEU A 184 -24.87 25.83 -9.36
N PHE A 185 -25.33 24.62 -9.76
CA PHE A 185 -25.82 24.34 -11.09
C PHE A 185 -27.36 24.44 -11.22
N ILE A 186 -28.10 24.47 -10.12
CA ILE A 186 -29.55 24.72 -10.12
C ILE A 186 -29.83 26.21 -10.22
#